data_4c0acbcdeec6dd45a8e53c860b9830af
#
_entry.id   4c0acbcdeec6dd45a8e53c860b9830af
#
_cell.length_a   1.000
_cell.length_b   1.000
_cell.length_c   1.000
_cell.angle_alpha   90.00
_cell.angle_beta   90.00
_cell.angle_gamma   90.00
#
_symmetry.space_group_name_H-M   'P 1'
#
loop_
_entity.id
_entity.type
_entity.pdbx_description
1 polymer ?
#
loop_
_entity_poly.entity_id
_entity_poly.type
_entity_poly.pdbx_seq_one_letter_code
_entity_poly.pdbx_strand_id
1 'polypeptide(L)'
;MNRFYKKNFLYISTYHFIRKKNDKFYTNINYLDFDKFKRQINNFEKIFNIIGFDDALDVLNSKKKYNKPFAMLTFDDGYMDHYDYVLPFLSKKKIKGLFYPFANSLKKGFITDTNKIHFILAKNKKIEKIENEIINYLKTNTNYNLKKINIAKKIKYKNRRYDDHKVSFIKRLLQFYLPEKIRYEINDYLFCKYVSKDKLEFNEILYLKKKHLQEMKNNQMHFGSHGTSHNYLGFMNNKNQNLEIKNSLIFLKKLFPDEKNFSICYPYGSFNTETIRIAKKYDFKLGLSNSFGSVNLLKRNNRYTLPRYDTNDFQ
;
A
#
# COMPACT_ATOMS: atom_id res chain seq x y z
N MET A 1 2.07 12.73 -24.85
CA MET A 1 2.52 11.75 -23.84
C MET A 1 3.98 11.26 -24.00
N ASN A 2 4.52 11.12 -25.20
CA ASN A 2 5.87 10.51 -25.42
C ASN A 2 7.11 11.35 -25.03
N ARG A 3 6.99 12.62 -24.68
CA ARG A 3 8.15 13.51 -24.41
C ARG A 3 8.74 13.41 -23.00
N PHE A 4 8.09 12.71 -22.07
CA PHE A 4 8.48 12.70 -20.65
C PHE A 4 9.20 11.44 -20.19
N TYR A 5 9.08 10.32 -20.91
CA TYR A 5 9.66 9.05 -20.48
C TYR A 5 11.00 8.78 -21.16
N LYS A 6 12.04 8.64 -20.34
CA LYS A 6 13.43 8.52 -20.81
C LYS A 6 13.80 7.05 -21.02
N LYS A 7 14.50 6.75 -22.14
CA LYS A 7 15.15 5.45 -22.36
C LYS A 7 16.09 5.15 -21.20
N ASN A 8 16.35 3.88 -20.94
CA ASN A 8 17.19 3.40 -19.83
C ASN A 8 16.66 3.79 -18.42
N PHE A 9 15.35 3.99 -18.31
CA PHE A 9 14.71 4.21 -17.00
C PHE A 9 13.66 3.15 -16.76
N LEU A 10 13.52 2.76 -15.46
CA LEU A 10 12.44 1.95 -14.94
C LEU A 10 11.47 2.86 -14.18
N TYR A 11 10.21 2.82 -14.56
CA TYR A 11 9.08 3.51 -13.94
C TYR A 11 8.25 2.49 -13.18
N ILE A 12 8.08 2.67 -11.88
CA ILE A 12 7.34 1.75 -11.03
C ILE A 12 6.05 2.43 -10.61
N SER A 13 4.91 1.86 -10.98
CA SER A 13 3.60 2.38 -10.60
C SER A 13 3.08 1.71 -9.34
N THR A 14 2.38 2.46 -8.48
CA THR A 14 1.69 1.90 -7.32
C THR A 14 0.18 2.04 -7.45
N TYR A 15 -0.52 0.94 -7.20
CA TYR A 15 -1.97 0.83 -7.22
C TYR A 15 -2.47 0.32 -5.87
N HIS A 16 -3.66 0.78 -5.48
CA HIS A 16 -4.38 0.31 -4.31
C HIS A 16 -5.76 -0.22 -4.74
N PHE A 17 -6.85 0.49 -4.42
CA PHE A 17 -8.19 0.12 -4.85
C PHE A 17 -8.39 0.31 -6.36
N ILE A 18 -8.79 -0.77 -7.06
CA ILE A 18 -9.15 -0.75 -8.49
C ILE A 18 -10.47 -1.46 -8.66
N ARG A 19 -11.55 -0.74 -8.97
CA ARG A 19 -12.90 -1.33 -9.03
C ARG A 19 -13.79 -0.67 -10.05
N LYS A 20 -14.91 -1.32 -10.35
CA LYS A 20 -15.94 -0.76 -11.22
C LYS A 20 -16.69 0.36 -10.50
N LYS A 21 -17.17 1.32 -11.30
CA LYS A 21 -18.09 2.35 -10.85
C LYS A 21 -19.37 1.71 -10.29
N ASN A 22 -19.93 2.26 -9.21
CA ASN A 22 -21.17 1.80 -8.57
C ASN A 22 -21.07 0.54 -7.68
N ASP A 23 -19.92 0.19 -7.20
CA ASP A 23 -19.82 -0.80 -6.13
C ASP A 23 -20.46 -0.25 -4.84
N LYS A 24 -21.60 -0.85 -4.44
CA LYS A 24 -22.40 -0.39 -3.30
C LYS A 24 -21.69 -0.52 -1.96
N PHE A 25 -20.79 -1.50 -1.83
CA PHE A 25 -20.05 -1.75 -0.59
C PHE A 25 -19.06 -0.63 -0.28
N TYR A 26 -18.49 -0.04 -1.31
CA TYR A 26 -17.38 0.93 -1.22
C TYR A 26 -17.79 2.37 -1.61
N THR A 27 -19.05 2.74 -1.42
CA THR A 27 -19.50 4.10 -1.73
C THR A 27 -18.62 5.17 -1.10
N ASN A 28 -18.21 6.13 -1.90
CA ASN A 28 -17.39 7.30 -1.53
C ASN A 28 -15.93 7.01 -1.10
N ILE A 29 -15.43 5.78 -1.19
CA ILE A 29 -14.00 5.55 -1.03
C ILE A 29 -13.26 5.99 -2.31
N ASN A 30 -12.05 6.54 -2.15
CA ASN A 30 -11.22 6.88 -3.30
C ASN A 30 -10.64 5.60 -3.93
N TYR A 31 -10.87 5.41 -5.23
CA TYR A 31 -10.38 4.26 -6.00
C TYR A 31 -10.03 4.67 -7.42
N LEU A 32 -9.21 3.87 -8.08
CA LEU A 32 -9.03 3.96 -9.53
C LEU A 32 -10.16 3.17 -10.22
N ASP A 33 -10.93 3.84 -11.06
CA ASP A 33 -11.94 3.19 -11.89
C ASP A 33 -11.29 2.14 -12.82
N PHE A 34 -11.89 0.95 -12.92
CA PHE A 34 -11.32 -0.16 -13.68
C PHE A 34 -11.17 0.14 -15.18
N ASP A 35 -12.07 0.93 -15.77
CA ASP A 35 -11.91 1.33 -17.17
C ASP A 35 -10.77 2.34 -17.34
N LYS A 36 -10.55 3.21 -16.36
CA LYS A 36 -9.35 4.08 -16.34
C LYS A 36 -8.09 3.25 -16.21
N PHE A 37 -8.06 2.25 -15.33
CA PHE A 37 -6.94 1.33 -15.18
C PHE A 37 -6.63 0.62 -16.52
N LYS A 38 -7.63 0.06 -17.18
CA LYS A 38 -7.45 -0.59 -18.50
C LYS A 38 -6.84 0.36 -19.53
N ARG A 39 -7.35 1.59 -19.62
CA ARG A 39 -6.80 2.61 -20.53
C ARG A 39 -5.35 2.96 -20.21
N GLN A 40 -5.02 3.09 -18.92
CA GLN A 40 -3.65 3.37 -18.47
C GLN A 40 -2.69 2.24 -18.86
N ILE A 41 -3.06 0.98 -18.63
CA ILE A 41 -2.22 -0.18 -19.02
C ILE A 41 -2.08 -0.27 -20.54
N ASN A 42 -3.16 -0.07 -21.31
CA ASN A 42 -3.07 -0.03 -22.78
C ASN A 42 -2.13 1.07 -23.30
N ASN A 43 -2.06 2.22 -22.62
CA ASN A 43 -1.11 3.27 -22.95
C ASN A 43 0.32 2.89 -22.52
N PHE A 44 0.48 2.20 -21.39
CA PHE A 44 1.80 1.71 -20.95
C PHE A 44 2.40 0.75 -21.95
N GLU A 45 1.66 -0.19 -22.51
CA GLU A 45 2.16 -1.13 -23.55
C GLU A 45 2.74 -0.41 -24.77
N LYS A 46 2.17 0.74 -25.14
CA LYS A 46 2.69 1.56 -26.27
C LYS A 46 4.03 2.22 -25.94
N ILE A 47 4.23 2.63 -24.68
CA ILE A 47 5.35 3.47 -24.26
C ILE A 47 6.47 2.62 -23.64
N PHE A 48 6.15 1.64 -22.82
CA PHE A 48 7.08 0.89 -22.00
C PHE A 48 7.20 -0.57 -22.43
N ASN A 49 8.33 -1.16 -22.10
CA ASN A 49 8.40 -2.61 -21.90
C ASN A 49 7.90 -2.87 -20.48
N ILE A 50 6.69 -3.44 -20.35
CA ILE A 50 6.14 -3.79 -19.03
C ILE A 50 6.80 -5.10 -18.60
N ILE A 51 7.43 -5.09 -17.43
CA ILE A 51 8.26 -6.19 -16.92
C ILE A 51 7.79 -6.69 -15.56
N GLY A 52 8.00 -7.98 -15.32
CA GLY A 52 7.79 -8.62 -14.04
C GLY A 52 8.97 -8.44 -13.08
N PHE A 53 8.94 -9.19 -11.98
CA PHE A 53 9.94 -9.10 -10.92
C PHE A 53 11.32 -9.58 -11.36
N ASP A 54 11.41 -10.75 -12.02
CA ASP A 54 12.69 -11.33 -12.42
C ASP A 54 13.36 -10.46 -13.50
N ASP A 55 12.59 -10.03 -14.51
CA ASP A 55 13.08 -9.10 -15.53
C ASP A 55 13.57 -7.77 -14.90
N ALA A 56 12.88 -7.31 -13.84
CA ALA A 56 13.32 -6.10 -13.12
C ALA A 56 14.66 -6.30 -12.42
N LEU A 57 14.92 -7.48 -11.83
CA LEU A 57 16.22 -7.83 -11.27
C LEU A 57 17.30 -7.81 -12.36
N ASP A 58 17.01 -8.38 -13.53
CA ASP A 58 17.96 -8.45 -14.65
C ASP A 58 18.32 -7.06 -15.18
N VAL A 59 17.33 -6.20 -15.43
CA VAL A 59 17.62 -4.84 -15.94
C VAL A 59 18.31 -3.96 -14.91
N LEU A 60 18.05 -4.15 -13.61
CA LEU A 60 18.74 -3.45 -12.52
C LEU A 60 20.19 -3.89 -12.33
N ASN A 61 20.52 -5.14 -12.68
CA ASN A 61 21.87 -5.68 -12.64
C ASN A 61 22.66 -5.42 -13.94
N SER A 62 21.96 -5.17 -15.03
CA SER A 62 22.55 -4.96 -16.34
C SER A 62 23.06 -3.52 -16.48
N LYS A 63 24.21 -3.37 -17.18
CA LYS A 63 24.71 -2.08 -17.63
C LYS A 63 24.40 -1.81 -19.11
N LYS A 64 23.52 -2.61 -19.71
CA LYS A 64 23.14 -2.47 -21.13
C LYS A 64 22.32 -1.20 -21.34
N LYS A 65 22.45 -0.62 -22.53
CA LYS A 65 21.57 0.46 -23.00
C LYS A 65 20.33 -0.14 -23.63
N TYR A 66 19.18 0.47 -23.38
CA TYR A 66 17.88 0.04 -23.88
C TYR A 66 17.23 1.12 -24.74
N ASN A 67 16.54 0.70 -25.78
CA ASN A 67 15.89 1.62 -26.74
C ASN A 67 14.51 2.09 -26.28
N LYS A 68 13.90 1.42 -25.29
CA LYS A 68 12.58 1.72 -24.73
C LYS A 68 12.66 1.74 -23.19
N PRO A 69 11.91 2.63 -22.51
CA PRO A 69 11.83 2.58 -21.05
C PRO A 69 11.06 1.36 -20.56
N PHE A 70 11.25 1.02 -19.30
CA PHE A 70 10.55 -0.08 -18.63
C PHE A 70 9.49 0.44 -17.68
N ALA A 71 8.40 -0.34 -17.51
CA ALA A 71 7.42 -0.14 -16.46
C ALA A 71 7.24 -1.41 -15.63
N MET A 72 7.05 -1.25 -14.31
CA MET A 72 6.72 -2.33 -13.38
C MET A 72 5.44 -1.94 -12.62
N LEU A 73 4.46 -2.84 -12.58
CA LEU A 73 3.17 -2.60 -11.97
C LEU A 73 3.14 -3.19 -10.58
N THR A 74 2.89 -2.37 -9.55
CA THR A 74 2.85 -2.82 -8.15
C THR A 74 1.49 -2.52 -7.50
N PHE A 75 0.98 -3.47 -6.71
CA PHE A 75 -0.35 -3.46 -6.12
C PHE A 75 -0.24 -3.72 -4.62
N ASP A 76 -0.52 -2.69 -3.82
CA ASP A 76 -0.33 -2.72 -2.37
C ASP A 76 -1.59 -3.23 -1.62
N ASP A 77 -1.43 -3.61 -0.35
CA ASP A 77 -2.45 -3.95 0.65
C ASP A 77 -3.21 -5.27 0.46
N GLY A 78 -3.12 -5.93 -0.70
CA GLY A 78 -3.77 -7.23 -0.92
C GLY A 78 -5.29 -7.17 -0.95
N TYR A 79 -5.87 -6.17 -1.62
CA TYR A 79 -7.32 -6.02 -1.78
C TYR A 79 -7.94 -7.08 -2.70
N MET A 80 -9.21 -7.44 -2.43
CA MET A 80 -9.98 -8.37 -3.26
C MET A 80 -10.11 -7.87 -4.71
N ASP A 81 -10.17 -6.56 -4.93
CA ASP A 81 -10.17 -5.93 -6.25
C ASP A 81 -9.05 -6.45 -7.17
N HIS A 82 -7.90 -6.80 -6.58
CA HIS A 82 -6.75 -7.29 -7.34
C HIS A 82 -7.02 -8.67 -7.95
N TYR A 83 -7.82 -9.48 -7.28
CA TYR A 83 -8.26 -10.77 -7.82
C TYR A 83 -9.42 -10.61 -8.80
N ASP A 84 -10.44 -9.85 -8.41
CA ASP A 84 -11.69 -9.74 -9.17
C ASP A 84 -11.53 -9.00 -10.50
N TYR A 85 -10.69 -7.96 -10.53
CA TYR A 85 -10.56 -7.07 -11.68
C TYR A 85 -9.18 -7.09 -12.32
N VAL A 86 -8.11 -7.04 -11.50
CA VAL A 86 -6.75 -6.88 -12.02
C VAL A 86 -6.22 -8.17 -12.61
N LEU A 87 -6.32 -9.29 -11.87
CA LEU A 87 -5.80 -10.59 -12.31
C LEU A 87 -6.32 -11.01 -13.69
N PRO A 88 -7.65 -11.06 -13.95
CA PRO A 88 -8.16 -11.51 -15.25
C PRO A 88 -7.67 -10.63 -16.41
N PHE A 89 -7.58 -9.32 -16.16
CA PHE A 89 -7.14 -8.39 -17.19
C PHE A 89 -5.64 -8.51 -17.49
N LEU A 90 -4.78 -8.59 -16.48
CA LEU A 90 -3.34 -8.74 -16.66
C LEU A 90 -2.99 -10.11 -17.25
N SER A 91 -3.65 -11.19 -16.80
CA SER A 91 -3.44 -12.56 -17.33
C SER A 91 -3.79 -12.65 -18.82
N LYS A 92 -4.92 -12.07 -19.23
CA LYS A 92 -5.30 -11.98 -20.66
C LYS A 92 -4.23 -11.29 -21.50
N LYS A 93 -3.55 -10.29 -20.93
CA LYS A 93 -2.48 -9.53 -21.59
C LYS A 93 -1.09 -10.14 -21.41
N LYS A 94 -0.96 -11.22 -20.66
CA LYS A 94 0.33 -11.84 -20.28
C LYS A 94 1.27 -10.86 -19.56
N ILE A 95 0.71 -9.92 -18.80
CA ILE A 95 1.44 -8.95 -18.00
C ILE A 95 1.58 -9.48 -16.57
N LYS A 96 2.81 -9.49 -16.05
CA LYS A 96 3.13 -9.91 -14.68
C LYS A 96 3.07 -8.72 -13.73
N GLY A 97 2.16 -8.75 -12.75
CA GLY A 97 2.06 -7.75 -11.68
C GLY A 97 2.79 -8.18 -10.41
N LEU A 98 3.18 -7.22 -9.58
CA LEU A 98 3.80 -7.45 -8.27
C LEU A 98 2.82 -7.03 -7.17
N PHE A 99 2.42 -7.97 -6.31
CA PHE A 99 1.40 -7.77 -5.28
C PHE A 99 2.01 -7.84 -3.89
N TYR A 100 1.60 -6.92 -3.03
CA TYR A 100 2.16 -6.74 -1.69
C TYR A 100 1.07 -6.84 -0.61
N PRO A 101 0.54 -8.07 -0.33
CA PRO A 101 -0.34 -8.25 0.82
C PRO A 101 0.48 -8.18 2.11
N PHE A 102 -0.07 -7.58 3.16
CA PHE A 102 0.51 -7.70 4.50
C PHE A 102 0.04 -9.01 5.17
N ALA A 103 0.86 -9.62 6.03
CA ALA A 103 0.59 -10.98 6.50
C ALA A 103 -0.73 -11.11 7.29
N ASN A 104 -1.09 -10.12 8.12
CA ASN A 104 -2.33 -10.11 8.88
C ASN A 104 -3.59 -9.88 8.03
N SER A 105 -3.50 -9.61 6.72
CA SER A 105 -4.68 -9.54 5.84
C SER A 105 -5.46 -10.85 5.82
N LEU A 106 -4.79 -11.99 6.03
CA LEU A 106 -5.42 -13.31 6.14
C LEU A 106 -5.94 -13.64 7.56
N LYS A 107 -5.65 -12.81 8.55
CA LYS A 107 -6.16 -13.01 9.91
C LYS A 107 -7.62 -12.59 9.98
N LYS A 108 -8.49 -13.51 10.42
CA LYS A 108 -9.94 -13.28 10.54
C LYS A 108 -10.26 -11.99 11.30
N GLY A 109 -11.06 -11.14 10.71
CA GLY A 109 -11.52 -9.87 11.28
C GLY A 109 -10.46 -8.78 11.44
N PHE A 110 -9.22 -9.00 10.98
CA PHE A 110 -8.21 -7.97 11.01
C PHE A 110 -8.45 -6.93 9.91
N ILE A 111 -8.54 -5.67 10.29
CA ILE A 111 -8.64 -4.53 9.36
C ILE A 111 -7.61 -3.51 9.81
N THR A 112 -6.76 -3.04 8.89
CA THR A 112 -5.78 -2.01 9.21
C THR A 112 -6.45 -0.72 9.67
N ASP A 113 -5.79 0.03 10.57
CA ASP A 113 -6.30 1.34 10.99
C ASP A 113 -6.48 2.29 9.79
N THR A 114 -5.60 2.22 8.81
CA THR A 114 -5.74 2.99 7.58
C THR A 114 -7.05 2.70 6.86
N ASN A 115 -7.40 1.43 6.68
CA ASN A 115 -8.65 1.07 6.03
C ASN A 115 -9.86 1.45 6.88
N LYS A 116 -9.82 1.22 8.20
CA LYS A 116 -10.88 1.71 9.09
C LYS A 116 -11.12 3.21 8.89
N ILE A 117 -10.06 4.01 8.94
CA ILE A 117 -10.13 5.47 8.78
C ILE A 117 -10.65 5.85 7.40
N HIS A 118 -10.19 5.21 6.32
CA HIS A 118 -10.68 5.50 4.98
C HIS A 118 -12.19 5.25 4.87
N PHE A 119 -12.69 4.13 5.39
CA PHE A 119 -14.12 3.81 5.35
C PHE A 119 -14.95 4.70 6.30
N ILE A 120 -14.44 5.06 7.48
CA ILE A 120 -15.10 6.01 8.39
C ILE A 120 -15.28 7.37 7.68
N LEU A 121 -14.23 7.87 7.04
CA LEU A 121 -14.28 9.15 6.32
C LEU A 121 -15.17 9.06 5.07
N ALA A 122 -15.17 7.95 4.34
CA ALA A 122 -16.03 7.75 3.18
C ALA A 122 -17.52 7.71 3.53
N LYS A 123 -17.88 7.15 4.69
CA LYS A 123 -19.27 7.10 5.18
C LYS A 123 -19.77 8.42 5.79
N ASN A 124 -18.85 9.34 6.13
CA ASN A 124 -19.19 10.58 6.82
C ASN A 124 -18.71 11.80 6.03
N LYS A 125 -19.63 12.47 5.33
CA LYS A 125 -19.32 13.68 4.56
C LYS A 125 -18.94 14.88 5.44
N LYS A 126 -19.39 14.91 6.72
CA LYS A 126 -19.12 16.01 7.66
C LYS A 126 -17.93 15.63 8.56
N ILE A 127 -16.73 16.08 8.21
CA ILE A 127 -15.49 15.79 8.96
C ILE A 127 -15.57 16.28 10.41
N GLU A 128 -16.23 17.41 10.65
CA GLU A 128 -16.46 17.96 12.00
C GLU A 128 -17.19 16.97 12.93
N LYS A 129 -18.10 16.16 12.37
CA LYS A 129 -18.79 15.14 13.15
C LYS A 129 -17.80 14.08 13.66
N ILE A 130 -16.88 13.63 12.83
CA ILE A 130 -15.85 12.65 13.21
C ILE A 130 -14.89 13.26 14.24
N GLU A 131 -14.48 14.53 14.05
CA GLU A 131 -13.64 15.22 15.03
C GLU A 131 -14.31 15.30 16.40
N ASN A 132 -15.58 15.69 16.46
CA ASN A 132 -16.33 15.77 17.71
C ASN A 132 -16.48 14.40 18.40
N GLU A 133 -16.70 13.32 17.63
CA GLU A 133 -16.73 11.96 18.17
C GLU A 133 -15.38 11.53 18.76
N ILE A 134 -14.28 11.86 18.10
CA ILE A 134 -12.93 11.60 18.62
C ILE A 134 -12.73 12.33 19.96
N ILE A 135 -13.07 13.61 19.99
CA ILE A 135 -12.92 14.43 21.22
C ILE A 135 -13.79 13.89 22.34
N ASN A 136 -15.05 13.54 22.08
CA ASN A 136 -15.95 12.96 23.05
C ASN A 136 -15.43 11.61 23.59
N TYR A 137 -15.00 10.70 22.68
CA TYR A 137 -14.41 9.44 23.07
C TYR A 137 -13.21 9.61 24.00
N LEU A 138 -12.30 10.54 23.67
CA LEU A 138 -11.12 10.83 24.49
C LEU A 138 -11.48 11.39 25.86
N LYS A 139 -12.53 12.24 25.96
CA LYS A 139 -13.01 12.79 27.22
C LYS A 139 -13.60 11.71 28.14
N THR A 140 -14.39 10.81 27.57
CA THR A 140 -15.19 9.86 28.35
C THR A 140 -14.47 8.55 28.65
N ASN A 141 -13.56 8.12 27.78
CA ASN A 141 -12.96 6.78 27.84
C ASN A 141 -11.45 6.79 28.10
N THR A 142 -10.83 7.96 28.24
CA THR A 142 -9.36 8.04 28.41
C THR A 142 -8.97 9.21 29.33
N ASN A 143 -7.76 9.14 29.90
CA ASN A 143 -7.12 10.26 30.60
C ASN A 143 -6.24 11.11 29.66
N TYR A 144 -6.51 11.11 28.34
CA TYR A 144 -5.69 11.82 27.38
C TYR A 144 -5.83 13.35 27.51
N ASN A 145 -4.69 14.03 27.58
CA ASN A 145 -4.68 15.50 27.68
C ASN A 145 -5.07 16.15 26.34
N LEU A 146 -6.31 16.64 26.26
CA LEU A 146 -6.87 17.26 25.05
C LEU A 146 -6.14 18.52 24.58
N LYS A 147 -5.38 19.21 25.45
CA LYS A 147 -4.55 20.37 25.04
C LYS A 147 -3.55 19.97 23.95
N LYS A 148 -3.08 18.71 23.96
CA LYS A 148 -2.18 18.18 22.92
C LYS A 148 -2.83 18.12 21.55
N ILE A 149 -4.15 17.89 21.46
CA ILE A 149 -4.90 17.92 20.19
C ILE A 149 -4.91 19.34 19.62
N ASN A 150 -5.15 20.34 20.47
CA ASN A 150 -5.15 21.74 20.04
C ASN A 150 -3.77 22.19 19.54
N ILE A 151 -2.70 21.69 20.14
CA ILE A 151 -1.32 21.90 19.65
C ILE A 151 -1.15 21.23 18.28
N ALA A 152 -1.55 19.96 18.16
CA ALA A 152 -1.48 19.21 16.91
C ALA A 152 -2.26 19.88 15.77
N LYS A 153 -3.43 20.49 16.08
CA LYS A 153 -4.24 21.28 15.11
C LYS A 153 -3.51 22.51 14.57
N LYS A 154 -2.71 23.17 15.40
CA LYS A 154 -1.96 24.38 15.03
C LYS A 154 -0.72 24.08 14.17
N ILE A 155 -0.23 22.85 14.17
CA ILE A 155 0.92 22.47 13.36
C ILE A 155 0.50 22.46 11.88
N LYS A 156 1.02 23.41 11.09
CA LYS A 156 0.86 23.41 9.63
C LYS A 156 1.67 22.24 9.05
N TYR A 157 0.98 21.14 8.79
CA TYR A 157 1.57 20.04 8.05
C TYR A 157 1.54 20.35 6.56
N LYS A 158 2.57 19.94 5.80
CA LYS A 158 2.45 19.86 4.35
C LYS A 158 1.23 19.00 4.03
N ASN A 159 0.26 19.56 3.31
CA ASN A 159 -0.91 18.80 2.87
C ASN A 159 -0.45 17.53 2.16
N ARG A 160 -1.12 16.42 2.44
CA ARG A 160 -1.02 15.26 1.56
C ARG A 160 -1.54 15.69 0.20
N ARG A 161 -0.92 15.24 -0.86
CA ARG A 161 -1.14 15.70 -2.25
C ARG A 161 -2.61 15.76 -2.68
N TYR A 162 -3.49 14.98 -2.04
CA TYR A 162 -4.88 14.80 -2.44
C TYR A 162 -5.91 14.98 -1.31
N ASP A 163 -5.49 15.25 -0.08
CA ASP A 163 -6.38 15.45 1.06
C ASP A 163 -6.47 16.93 1.44
N ASP A 164 -7.67 17.41 1.78
CA ASP A 164 -7.80 18.71 2.43
C ASP A 164 -7.19 18.73 3.84
N HIS A 165 -7.06 19.92 4.41
CA HIS A 165 -6.38 20.10 5.70
C HIS A 165 -7.08 19.37 6.86
N LYS A 166 -8.43 19.36 6.90
CA LYS A 166 -9.21 18.71 7.96
C LYS A 166 -9.10 17.20 7.87
N VAL A 167 -9.26 16.64 6.67
CA VAL A 167 -9.08 15.20 6.41
C VAL A 167 -7.67 14.77 6.76
N SER A 168 -6.65 15.52 6.34
CA SER A 168 -5.25 15.26 6.68
C SER A 168 -5.00 15.27 8.19
N PHE A 169 -5.64 16.19 8.93
CA PHE A 169 -5.54 16.24 10.37
C PHE A 169 -6.13 14.99 11.04
N ILE A 170 -7.36 14.61 10.68
CA ILE A 170 -8.02 13.41 11.24
C ILE A 170 -7.21 12.13 10.94
N LYS A 171 -6.75 11.97 9.69
CA LYS A 171 -5.90 10.84 9.32
C LYS A 171 -4.64 10.76 10.18
N ARG A 172 -3.95 11.88 10.42
CA ARG A 172 -2.75 11.91 11.25
C ARG A 172 -3.04 11.65 12.73
N LEU A 173 -4.14 12.22 13.24
CA LEU A 173 -4.55 12.01 14.62
C LEU A 173 -4.76 10.51 14.89
N LEU A 174 -5.51 9.83 14.03
CA LEU A 174 -5.89 8.44 14.17
C LEU A 174 -4.82 7.43 13.69
N GLN A 175 -3.87 7.84 12.86
CA GLN A 175 -2.78 6.97 12.39
C GLN A 175 -1.50 7.11 13.20
N PHE A 176 -1.23 8.28 13.79
CA PHE A 176 0.10 8.58 14.31
C PHE A 176 0.13 9.36 15.63
N TYR A 177 -0.71 10.38 15.81
CA TYR A 177 -0.59 11.32 16.92
C TYR A 177 -1.00 10.77 18.27
N LEU A 178 -2.12 10.06 18.31
CA LEU A 178 -2.60 9.45 19.54
C LEU A 178 -1.71 8.25 19.93
N PRO A 179 -1.56 7.96 21.23
CA PRO A 179 -0.92 6.75 21.70
C PRO A 179 -1.52 5.50 21.04
N GLU A 180 -0.69 4.52 20.74
CA GLU A 180 -1.08 3.34 19.94
C GLU A 180 -2.33 2.65 20.47
N LYS A 181 -2.39 2.37 21.77
CA LYS A 181 -3.57 1.75 22.40
C LYS A 181 -4.84 2.55 22.16
N ILE A 182 -4.80 3.86 22.39
CA ILE A 182 -5.95 4.76 22.18
C ILE A 182 -6.35 4.79 20.70
N ARG A 183 -5.37 4.78 19.76
CA ARG A 183 -5.65 4.73 18.32
C ARG A 183 -6.44 3.48 17.94
N TYR A 184 -6.02 2.32 18.42
CA TYR A 184 -6.71 1.06 18.12
C TYR A 184 -8.14 1.07 18.67
N GLU A 185 -8.32 1.48 19.90
CA GLU A 185 -9.63 1.53 20.55
C GLU A 185 -10.59 2.49 19.84
N ILE A 186 -10.13 3.70 19.53
CA ILE A 186 -10.99 4.71 18.90
C ILE A 186 -11.27 4.40 17.42
N ASN A 187 -10.31 3.83 16.69
CA ASN A 187 -10.51 3.39 15.31
C ASN A 187 -11.53 2.23 15.27
N ASP A 188 -11.47 1.29 16.20
CA ASP A 188 -12.45 0.21 16.32
C ASP A 188 -13.84 0.75 16.68
N TYR A 189 -13.93 1.64 17.66
CA TYR A 189 -15.18 2.28 18.04
C TYR A 189 -15.85 3.00 16.88
N LEU A 190 -15.11 3.87 16.20
CA LEU A 190 -15.64 4.63 15.06
C LEU A 190 -15.99 3.71 13.88
N PHE A 191 -15.21 2.68 13.64
CA PHE A 191 -15.47 1.70 12.59
C PHE A 191 -16.76 0.93 12.85
N CYS A 192 -16.92 0.40 14.08
CA CYS A 192 -18.14 -0.31 14.46
C CYS A 192 -19.38 0.60 14.44
N LYS A 193 -19.23 1.88 14.76
CA LYS A 193 -20.33 2.86 14.77
C LYS A 193 -20.78 3.27 13.37
N TYR A 194 -19.84 3.45 12.43
CA TYR A 194 -20.13 4.10 11.16
C TYR A 194 -20.00 3.20 9.94
N VAL A 195 -19.30 2.08 10.03
CA VAL A 195 -18.97 1.24 8.88
C VAL A 195 -19.58 -0.14 8.98
N SER A 196 -19.12 -0.97 9.91
CA SER A 196 -19.63 -2.32 10.12
C SER A 196 -19.34 -2.82 11.54
N LYS A 197 -20.33 -3.48 12.14
CA LYS A 197 -20.17 -4.24 13.40
C LYS A 197 -19.53 -5.61 13.15
N ASP A 198 -19.70 -6.17 11.95
CA ASP A 198 -19.10 -7.44 11.56
C ASP A 198 -17.75 -7.23 10.87
N LYS A 199 -16.69 -7.28 11.65
CA LYS A 199 -15.31 -7.18 11.15
C LYS A 199 -14.87 -8.46 10.41
N LEU A 200 -15.49 -9.60 10.68
CA LEU A 200 -15.17 -10.87 9.99
C LEU A 200 -15.63 -10.78 8.54
N GLU A 201 -16.91 -10.49 8.32
CA GLU A 201 -17.47 -10.32 6.99
C GLU A 201 -16.73 -9.21 6.23
N PHE A 202 -16.48 -8.07 6.91
CA PHE A 202 -15.79 -6.95 6.28
C PHE A 202 -14.36 -7.31 5.81
N ASN A 203 -13.59 -8.03 6.64
CA ASN A 203 -12.28 -8.54 6.25
C ASN A 203 -12.38 -9.49 5.05
N GLU A 204 -13.43 -10.33 5.04
CA GLU A 204 -13.64 -11.29 3.95
C GLU A 204 -13.91 -10.64 2.60
N ILE A 205 -14.63 -9.55 2.59
CA ILE A 205 -14.92 -8.79 1.37
C ILE A 205 -13.73 -7.93 0.94
N LEU A 206 -12.96 -7.40 1.91
CA LEU A 206 -11.91 -6.42 1.63
C LEU A 206 -10.62 -7.04 1.11
N TYR A 207 -10.15 -8.16 1.71
CA TYR A 207 -8.81 -8.69 1.45
C TYR A 207 -8.82 -10.03 0.74
N LEU A 208 -7.76 -10.26 -0.04
CA LEU A 208 -7.45 -11.53 -0.66
C LEU A 208 -7.41 -12.68 0.38
N LYS A 209 -7.85 -13.87 -0.03
CA LYS A 209 -7.75 -15.10 0.76
C LYS A 209 -6.59 -15.95 0.24
N LYS A 210 -6.15 -16.93 1.05
CA LYS A 210 -5.08 -17.84 0.67
C LYS A 210 -5.29 -18.46 -0.73
N LYS A 211 -6.51 -18.93 -1.04
CA LYS A 211 -6.85 -19.51 -2.35
C LYS A 211 -6.61 -18.53 -3.51
N HIS A 212 -6.98 -17.25 -3.32
CA HIS A 212 -6.80 -16.21 -4.34
C HIS A 212 -5.30 -15.92 -4.57
N LEU A 213 -4.49 -15.84 -3.50
CA LEU A 213 -3.05 -15.65 -3.61
C LEU A 213 -2.37 -16.80 -4.37
N GLN A 214 -2.79 -18.04 -4.11
CA GLN A 214 -2.27 -19.22 -4.81
C GLN A 214 -2.65 -19.22 -6.29
N GLU A 215 -3.90 -18.91 -6.62
CA GLU A 215 -4.36 -18.81 -8.01
C GLU A 215 -3.65 -17.67 -8.77
N MET A 216 -3.49 -16.51 -8.14
CA MET A 216 -2.71 -15.41 -8.72
C MET A 216 -1.25 -15.82 -8.96
N LYS A 217 -0.65 -16.58 -8.03
CA LYS A 217 0.72 -17.11 -8.22
C LYS A 217 0.80 -18.07 -9.41
N ASN A 218 -0.19 -18.96 -9.55
CA ASN A 218 -0.28 -19.88 -10.71
C ASN A 218 -0.42 -19.12 -12.04
N ASN A 219 -1.01 -17.92 -12.00
CA ASN A 219 -1.05 -17.00 -13.14
C ASN A 219 0.21 -16.09 -13.23
N GLN A 220 1.33 -16.52 -12.68
CA GLN A 220 2.65 -15.89 -12.77
C GLN A 220 2.74 -14.49 -12.13
N MET A 221 1.83 -14.13 -11.23
CA MET A 221 1.95 -12.91 -10.45
C MET A 221 3.03 -13.07 -9.37
N HIS A 222 3.81 -12.01 -9.13
CA HIS A 222 4.80 -12.00 -8.07
C HIS A 222 4.19 -11.47 -6.76
N PHE A 223 4.65 -12.04 -5.63
CA PHE A 223 4.26 -11.59 -4.30
C PHE A 223 5.47 -11.15 -3.50
N GLY A 224 5.33 -9.97 -2.86
CA GLY A 224 6.32 -9.42 -1.95
C GLY A 224 5.71 -9.08 -0.59
N SER A 225 6.57 -8.72 0.36
CA SER A 225 6.18 -8.34 1.71
C SER A 225 5.64 -6.91 1.77
N HIS A 226 4.54 -6.72 2.50
CA HIS A 226 4.08 -5.39 2.96
C HIS A 226 4.02 -5.32 4.49
N GLY A 227 5.00 -5.94 5.16
CA GLY A 227 5.02 -6.10 6.61
C GLY A 227 4.02 -7.14 7.09
N THR A 228 3.94 -7.28 8.41
CA THR A 228 2.99 -8.18 9.08
C THR A 228 1.66 -7.48 9.34
N SER A 229 1.70 -6.31 9.94
CA SER A 229 0.53 -5.56 10.44
C SER A 229 0.31 -4.22 9.73
N HIS A 230 1.05 -3.95 8.65
CA HIS A 230 0.99 -2.70 7.91
C HIS A 230 1.33 -1.47 8.78
N ASN A 231 2.41 -1.57 9.56
CA ASN A 231 2.87 -0.51 10.45
C ASN A 231 3.93 0.41 9.81
N TYR A 232 4.10 1.62 10.37
CA TYR A 232 5.16 2.56 9.99
C TYR A 232 6.52 2.03 10.46
N LEU A 233 7.21 1.23 9.65
CA LEU A 233 8.45 0.55 10.03
C LEU A 233 9.53 1.51 10.54
N GLY A 234 9.75 2.63 9.85
CA GLY A 234 10.79 3.60 10.19
C GLY A 234 10.65 4.25 11.57
N PHE A 235 9.47 4.17 12.20
CA PHE A 235 9.21 4.71 13.55
C PHE A 235 9.18 3.65 14.64
N MET A 236 9.31 2.38 14.28
CA MET A 236 9.37 1.28 15.25
C MET A 236 10.79 1.10 15.79
N ASN A 237 10.93 0.56 17.00
CA ASN A 237 12.22 0.11 17.50
C ASN A 237 12.75 -1.07 16.68
N ASN A 238 14.05 -1.32 16.75
CA ASN A 238 14.75 -2.31 15.93
C ASN A 238 14.19 -3.74 16.11
N LYS A 239 13.82 -4.13 17.34
CA LYS A 239 13.23 -5.44 17.65
C LYS A 239 11.90 -5.61 16.92
N ASN A 240 11.02 -4.62 16.99
CA ASN A 240 9.71 -4.67 16.36
C ASN A 240 9.79 -4.60 14.83
N GLN A 241 10.69 -3.78 14.26
CA GLN A 241 10.98 -3.80 12.82
C GLN A 241 11.40 -5.19 12.36
N ASN A 242 12.32 -5.83 13.10
CA ASN A 242 12.79 -7.16 12.76
C ASN A 242 11.67 -8.20 12.81
N LEU A 243 10.78 -8.15 13.80
CA LEU A 243 9.63 -9.04 13.91
C LEU A 243 8.64 -8.84 12.76
N GLU A 244 8.29 -7.60 12.44
CA GLU A 244 7.38 -7.25 11.33
C GLU A 244 7.90 -7.80 9.99
N ILE A 245 9.16 -7.59 9.68
CA ILE A 245 9.76 -8.03 8.42
C ILE A 245 9.97 -9.56 8.40
N LYS A 246 10.48 -10.13 9.50
CA LYS A 246 10.68 -11.58 9.62
C LYS A 246 9.38 -12.36 9.46
N ASN A 247 8.34 -11.97 10.19
CA ASN A 247 7.06 -12.68 10.18
C ASN A 247 6.36 -12.56 8.81
N SER A 248 6.49 -11.42 8.14
CA SER A 248 5.98 -11.27 6.78
C SER A 248 6.70 -12.15 5.75
N LEU A 249 8.02 -12.35 5.91
CA LEU A 249 8.77 -13.30 5.07
C LEU A 249 8.37 -14.75 5.36
N ILE A 250 8.21 -15.13 6.63
CA ILE A 250 7.73 -16.47 7.00
C ILE A 250 6.35 -16.73 6.39
N PHE A 251 5.46 -15.74 6.44
CA PHE A 251 4.15 -15.80 5.78
C PHE A 251 4.26 -16.07 4.27
N LEU A 252 5.11 -15.33 3.55
CA LEU A 252 5.31 -15.52 2.12
C LEU A 252 5.90 -16.90 1.80
N LYS A 253 6.92 -17.36 2.53
CA LYS A 253 7.54 -18.67 2.34
C LYS A 253 6.56 -19.81 2.62
N LYS A 254 5.64 -19.65 3.58
CA LYS A 254 4.59 -20.64 3.84
C LYS A 254 3.54 -20.71 2.72
N LEU A 255 3.26 -19.58 2.07
CA LEU A 255 2.31 -19.51 0.95
C LEU A 255 2.92 -19.99 -0.37
N PHE A 256 4.20 -19.70 -0.59
CA PHE A 256 4.93 -19.91 -1.83
C PHE A 256 6.28 -20.60 -1.54
N PRO A 257 6.28 -21.89 -1.15
CA PRO A 257 7.50 -22.58 -0.69
C PRO A 257 8.58 -22.68 -1.77
N ASP A 258 8.20 -22.73 -3.04
CA ASP A 258 9.12 -22.85 -4.18
C ASP A 258 9.70 -21.49 -4.61
N GLU A 259 9.18 -20.38 -4.08
CA GLU A 259 9.69 -19.05 -4.40
C GLU A 259 10.96 -18.73 -3.60
N LYS A 260 12.03 -18.42 -4.33
CA LYS A 260 13.35 -18.13 -3.74
C LYS A 260 13.57 -16.62 -3.51
N ASN A 261 12.97 -15.79 -4.33
CA ASN A 261 13.25 -14.37 -4.37
C ASN A 261 12.02 -13.53 -4.01
N PHE A 262 12.13 -12.75 -2.95
CA PHE A 262 11.07 -11.84 -2.53
C PHE A 262 11.51 -10.38 -2.59
N SER A 263 10.53 -9.49 -2.80
CA SER A 263 10.68 -8.05 -2.64
C SER A 263 9.93 -7.56 -1.40
N ILE A 264 10.27 -6.35 -0.93
CA ILE A 264 9.56 -5.70 0.15
C ILE A 264 9.05 -4.33 -0.31
N CYS A 265 7.81 -4.02 -0.04
CA CYS A 265 7.22 -2.69 -0.16
C CYS A 265 6.97 -2.16 1.25
N TYR A 266 7.58 -1.03 1.58
CA TYR A 266 7.48 -0.45 2.92
C TYR A 266 6.11 0.21 3.10
N PRO A 267 5.28 -0.22 4.10
CA PRO A 267 4.00 0.44 4.38
C PRO A 267 4.19 1.95 4.57
N TYR A 268 3.34 2.74 3.93
CA TYR A 268 3.42 4.23 3.91
C TYR A 268 4.73 4.79 3.32
N GLY A 269 5.59 3.97 2.72
CA GLY A 269 6.96 4.33 2.38
C GLY A 269 7.84 4.59 3.59
N SER A 270 7.46 4.09 4.76
CA SER A 270 8.16 4.33 6.03
C SER A 270 9.28 3.32 6.25
N PHE A 271 10.52 3.79 6.16
CA PHE A 271 11.72 3.01 6.43
C PHE A 271 12.83 3.91 7.00
N ASN A 272 13.82 3.29 7.61
CA ASN A 272 15.08 3.92 8.04
C ASN A 272 16.27 3.00 7.72
N THR A 273 17.47 3.37 8.12
CA THR A 273 18.69 2.58 7.87
C THR A 273 18.62 1.17 8.44
N GLU A 274 17.97 1.02 9.60
CA GLU A 274 17.76 -0.29 10.24
C GLU A 274 16.77 -1.15 9.44
N THR A 275 15.68 -0.57 8.95
CA THR A 275 14.73 -1.27 8.07
C THR A 275 15.44 -1.86 6.86
N ILE A 276 16.31 -1.07 6.22
CA ILE A 276 17.10 -1.53 5.06
C ILE A 276 18.07 -2.63 5.45
N ARG A 277 18.75 -2.51 6.63
CA ARG A 277 19.66 -3.53 7.14
C ARG A 277 18.94 -4.86 7.36
N ILE A 278 17.74 -4.81 7.94
CA ILE A 278 16.90 -5.98 8.17
C ILE A 278 16.44 -6.60 6.85
N ALA A 279 15.99 -5.79 5.88
CA ALA A 279 15.60 -6.28 4.56
C ALA A 279 16.76 -7.02 3.86
N LYS A 280 17.97 -6.48 3.94
CA LYS A 280 19.20 -7.14 3.44
C LYS A 280 19.49 -8.45 4.19
N LYS A 281 19.40 -8.46 5.52
CA LYS A 281 19.61 -9.64 6.36
C LYS A 281 18.70 -10.81 5.97
N TYR A 282 17.45 -10.51 5.58
CA TYR A 282 16.48 -11.52 5.17
C TYR A 282 16.45 -11.75 3.65
N ASP A 283 17.45 -11.26 2.93
CA ASP A 283 17.68 -11.49 1.50
C ASP A 283 16.50 -11.05 0.60
N PHE A 284 15.80 -10.01 0.99
CA PHE A 284 14.90 -9.36 0.04
C PHE A 284 15.70 -8.78 -1.14
N LYS A 285 15.25 -9.01 -2.35
CA LYS A 285 16.00 -8.62 -3.57
C LYS A 285 15.78 -7.16 -3.95
N LEU A 286 14.56 -6.64 -3.70
CA LEU A 286 14.17 -5.25 -3.96
C LEU A 286 13.41 -4.68 -2.77
N GLY A 287 13.57 -3.37 -2.51
CA GLY A 287 12.75 -2.59 -1.58
C GLY A 287 12.10 -1.40 -2.29
N LEU A 288 10.78 -1.26 -2.16
CA LEU A 288 9.99 -0.21 -2.78
C LEU A 288 9.58 0.85 -1.77
N SER A 289 9.84 2.10 -2.11
CA SER A 289 9.45 3.27 -1.32
C SER A 289 8.24 4.01 -1.95
N ASN A 290 7.77 5.05 -1.28
CA ASN A 290 6.79 5.98 -1.85
C ASN A 290 7.44 7.30 -2.28
N SER A 291 8.77 7.33 -2.43
CA SER A 291 9.45 8.47 -3.01
C SER A 291 9.07 8.61 -4.48
N PHE A 292 8.71 9.82 -4.88
CA PHE A 292 8.38 10.11 -6.28
C PHE A 292 9.64 10.06 -7.16
N GLY A 293 9.59 9.31 -8.26
CA GLY A 293 10.69 9.27 -9.22
C GLY A 293 10.79 7.97 -10.00
N SER A 294 11.75 7.92 -10.91
CA SER A 294 12.11 6.76 -11.73
C SER A 294 13.55 6.32 -11.47
N VAL A 295 13.86 5.08 -11.80
CA VAL A 295 15.16 4.47 -11.60
C VAL A 295 15.99 4.59 -12.89
N ASN A 296 17.14 5.26 -12.83
CA ASN A 296 18.08 5.33 -13.96
C ASN A 296 18.92 4.04 -13.98
N LEU A 297 18.71 3.17 -14.97
CA LEU A 297 19.37 1.87 -15.09
C LEU A 297 20.87 1.96 -15.41
N LEU A 298 21.35 3.12 -15.90
CA LEU A 298 22.77 3.34 -16.18
C LEU A 298 23.57 3.82 -14.96
N LYS A 299 22.88 4.12 -13.84
CA LYS A 299 23.50 4.55 -12.59
C LYS A 299 23.39 3.46 -11.52
N ARG A 300 24.31 3.51 -10.56
CA ARG A 300 24.19 2.66 -9.36
C ARG A 300 22.98 3.12 -8.54
N ASN A 301 22.01 2.23 -8.36
CA ASN A 301 20.81 2.51 -7.59
C ASN A 301 20.84 1.77 -6.25
N ASN A 302 20.24 2.39 -5.23
CA ASN A 302 19.93 1.65 -4.02
C ASN A 302 18.67 0.81 -4.25
N ARG A 303 18.84 -0.47 -4.57
CA ARG A 303 17.72 -1.38 -4.87
C ARG A 303 16.74 -1.58 -3.70
N TYR A 304 17.07 -1.12 -2.51
CA TYR A 304 16.21 -1.22 -1.31
C TYR A 304 15.35 0.04 -1.07
N THR A 305 15.42 1.04 -1.94
CA THR A 305 14.65 2.29 -1.83
C THR A 305 14.17 2.79 -3.19
N LEU A 306 13.74 1.85 -4.05
CA LEU A 306 13.29 2.20 -5.40
C LEU A 306 12.06 3.11 -5.32
N PRO A 307 12.07 4.25 -6.04
CA PRO A 307 10.97 5.20 -6.07
C PRO A 307 9.80 4.66 -6.89
N ARG A 308 8.59 5.17 -6.60
CA ARG A 308 7.37 4.82 -7.32
C ARG A 308 6.56 6.06 -7.70
N TYR A 309 5.72 5.88 -8.69
CA TYR A 309 4.70 6.85 -9.09
C TYR A 309 3.34 6.38 -8.63
N ASP A 310 2.54 7.29 -8.06
CA ASP A 310 1.12 7.03 -7.83
C ASP A 310 0.38 6.87 -9.16
N THR A 311 -0.69 6.09 -9.18
CA THR A 311 -1.51 5.91 -10.39
C THR A 311 -1.99 7.22 -11.01
N ASN A 312 -2.20 8.27 -10.20
CA ASN A 312 -2.62 9.59 -10.64
C ASN A 312 -1.48 10.41 -11.28
N ASP A 313 -0.23 9.95 -11.19
CA ASP A 313 0.92 10.60 -11.84
C ASP A 313 1.04 10.25 -13.32
N PHE A 314 0.37 9.19 -13.75
CA PHE A 314 0.33 8.72 -15.13
C PHE A 314 -0.98 9.21 -15.78
N GLN A 315 -0.98 10.39 -16.36
CA GLN A 315 -2.11 10.96 -17.09
C GLN A 315 -1.98 10.74 -18.58
#